data_11cae1b831b851e2ed225667b96f814d
#
_entry.id   11cae1b831b851e2ed225667b96f814d
#
_cell.length_a   1.000
_cell.length_b   1.000
_cell.length_c   1.000
_cell.angle_alpha   90.00
_cell.angle_beta   90.00
_cell.angle_gamma   90.00
#
_symmetry.space_group_name_H-M   'P 1'
#
loop_
_entity.id
_entity.type
_entity.pdbx_description
1 polymer ?
#
loop_
_entity_poly.entity_id
_entity_poly.type
_entity_poly.pdbx_seq_one_letter_code
_entity_poly.pdbx_strand_id
1 'polypeptide(L)'
;MSPELRIYPDDPTALEEIRALEHDFDERLGPQGRLWMYHSLRDRRDLALEYGCLGVPAWERRFLQYGFPLAMRAIDRVLGITAATAEQAMDDVRATFDDIDDRLRDGRPYLCGDRFTAADLTFSALAAAVLVPPEYGVPLPQPPELPPAAACFVNELRERPAGAHALRMYREERRLPALATAA
;
A
#
# COMPACT_ATOMS: atom_id res chain seq x y z
N MET A 1 18.68 -20.38 9.22
CA MET A 1 17.45 -19.77 8.65
C MET A 1 16.50 -20.92 8.40
N SER A 2 15.35 -20.94 9.07
CA SER A 2 14.39 -22.05 8.95
C SER A 2 13.86 -22.16 7.52
N PRO A 3 13.72 -23.36 6.96
CA PRO A 3 13.22 -23.58 5.59
C PRO A 3 11.83 -22.99 5.35
N GLU A 4 11.04 -22.85 6.42
CA GLU A 4 9.65 -22.34 6.41
C GLU A 4 9.53 -20.82 6.17
N LEU A 5 10.66 -20.08 6.21
CA LEU A 5 10.68 -18.61 6.05
C LEU A 5 11.24 -18.15 4.70
N ARG A 6 11.41 -19.06 3.73
CA ARG A 6 11.91 -18.69 2.40
C ARG A 6 10.77 -18.16 1.55
N ILE A 7 10.77 -16.86 1.30
CA ILE A 7 9.81 -16.18 0.40
C ILE A 7 10.15 -16.35 -1.09
N TYR A 8 11.35 -16.86 -1.40
CA TYR A 8 11.76 -17.26 -2.75
C TYR A 8 11.98 -18.78 -2.81
N PRO A 9 11.42 -19.47 -3.82
CA PRO A 9 11.64 -20.89 -4.05
C PRO A 9 13.04 -21.16 -4.61
N ASP A 10 13.46 -22.41 -4.51
CA ASP A 10 14.70 -22.89 -5.16
C ASP A 10 14.45 -23.26 -6.64
N ASP A 11 13.20 -23.47 -7.05
CA ASP A 11 12.82 -23.72 -8.45
C ASP A 11 13.00 -22.47 -9.33
N PRO A 12 13.83 -22.54 -10.39
CA PRO A 12 14.11 -21.37 -11.23
C PRO A 12 12.87 -20.78 -11.92
N THR A 13 11.93 -21.63 -12.35
CA THR A 13 10.72 -21.17 -13.06
C THR A 13 9.79 -20.42 -12.12
N ALA A 14 9.55 -20.95 -10.92
CA ALA A 14 8.76 -20.27 -9.90
C ALA A 14 9.42 -18.96 -9.42
N LEU A 15 10.77 -18.97 -9.32
CA LEU A 15 11.52 -17.76 -8.98
C LEU A 15 11.38 -16.66 -10.05
N GLU A 16 11.42 -17.02 -11.33
CA GLU A 16 11.25 -16.10 -12.43
C GLU A 16 9.83 -15.48 -12.43
N GLU A 17 8.80 -16.30 -12.21
CA GLU A 17 7.41 -15.84 -12.07
C GLU A 17 7.26 -14.80 -10.94
N ILE A 18 7.80 -15.10 -9.77
CA ILE A 18 7.76 -14.21 -8.60
C ILE A 18 8.43 -12.87 -8.92
N ARG A 19 9.63 -12.90 -9.49
CA ARG A 19 10.37 -11.68 -9.85
C ARG A 19 9.67 -10.84 -10.91
N ALA A 20 9.01 -11.48 -11.87
CA ALA A 20 8.22 -10.78 -12.86
C ALA A 20 7.04 -10.04 -12.23
N LEU A 21 6.36 -10.66 -11.25
CA LEU A 21 5.27 -10.01 -10.50
C LEU A 21 5.79 -8.87 -9.62
N GLU A 22 6.89 -9.07 -8.90
CA GLU A 22 7.50 -8.00 -8.09
C GLU A 22 7.84 -6.79 -8.95
N HIS A 23 8.46 -7.02 -10.11
CA HIS A 23 8.83 -5.95 -11.04
C HIS A 23 7.58 -5.21 -11.57
N ASP A 24 6.53 -5.95 -11.96
CA ASP A 24 5.28 -5.36 -12.44
C ASP A 24 4.61 -4.50 -11.34
N PHE A 25 4.58 -4.98 -10.11
CA PHE A 25 4.03 -4.22 -8.97
C PHE A 25 4.85 -2.97 -8.66
N ASP A 26 6.17 -3.06 -8.71
CA ASP A 26 7.06 -1.92 -8.47
C ASP A 26 6.90 -0.84 -9.55
N GLU A 27 6.66 -1.21 -10.80
CA GLU A 27 6.49 -0.27 -11.90
C GLU A 27 5.08 0.28 -12.02
N ARG A 28 4.05 -0.54 -11.77
CA ARG A 28 2.64 -0.17 -11.98
C ARG A 28 1.93 0.24 -10.70
N LEU A 29 1.99 -0.57 -9.63
CA LEU A 29 1.20 -0.33 -8.43
C LEU A 29 1.84 0.70 -7.50
N GLY A 30 3.14 0.60 -7.27
CA GLY A 30 3.85 1.45 -6.30
C GLY A 30 3.77 2.94 -6.63
N PRO A 31 4.15 3.38 -7.82
CA PRO A 31 4.07 4.79 -8.23
C PRO A 31 2.64 5.32 -8.25
N GLN A 32 1.69 4.56 -8.78
CA GLN A 32 0.30 4.99 -8.94
C GLN A 32 -0.42 5.08 -7.60
N GLY A 33 -0.24 4.09 -6.72
CA GLY A 33 -0.79 4.13 -5.36
C GLY A 33 -0.27 5.32 -4.56
N ARG A 34 1.03 5.63 -4.70
CA ARG A 34 1.66 6.80 -4.05
C ARG A 34 1.13 8.11 -4.61
N LEU A 35 1.01 8.24 -5.93
CA LEU A 35 0.49 9.43 -6.59
C LEU A 35 -0.95 9.70 -6.13
N TRP A 36 -1.80 8.69 -6.18
CA TRP A 36 -3.18 8.76 -5.72
C TRP A 36 -3.26 9.16 -4.23
N MET A 37 -2.45 8.56 -3.37
CA MET A 37 -2.44 8.87 -1.94
C MET A 37 -2.08 10.34 -1.69
N TYR A 38 -1.04 10.87 -2.31
CA TYR A 38 -0.66 12.28 -2.16
C TYR A 38 -1.74 13.22 -2.69
N HIS A 39 -2.34 12.90 -3.85
CA HIS A 39 -3.45 13.69 -4.40
C HIS A 39 -4.65 13.69 -3.44
N SER A 40 -5.03 12.54 -2.92
CA SER A 40 -6.21 12.37 -2.06
C SER A 40 -6.09 13.10 -0.71
N LEU A 41 -4.86 13.22 -0.17
CA LEU A 41 -4.60 13.85 1.12
C LEU A 41 -4.07 15.29 1.01
N ARG A 42 -3.91 15.82 -0.20
CA ARG A 42 -3.29 17.16 -0.41
C ARG A 42 -3.97 18.29 0.35
N ASP A 43 -5.30 18.25 0.46
CA ASP A 43 -6.12 19.26 1.14
C ASP A 43 -6.44 18.90 2.60
N ARG A 44 -6.00 17.73 3.06
CA ARG A 44 -6.17 17.19 4.41
C ARG A 44 -4.85 17.26 5.18
N ARG A 45 -4.36 18.51 5.35
CA ARG A 45 -3.17 18.80 6.13
C ARG A 45 -3.24 18.24 7.55
N ASP A 46 -4.43 18.25 8.14
CA ASP A 46 -4.72 17.67 9.45
C ASP A 46 -4.31 16.21 9.51
N LEU A 47 -4.80 15.38 8.58
CA LEU A 47 -4.46 13.95 8.49
C LEU A 47 -2.99 13.73 8.16
N ALA A 48 -2.45 14.48 7.18
CA ALA A 48 -1.06 14.35 6.78
C ALA A 48 -0.08 14.62 7.94
N LEU A 49 -0.38 15.61 8.79
CA LEU A 49 0.43 15.92 9.97
C LEU A 49 0.17 14.97 11.13
N GLU A 50 -1.06 14.50 11.32
CA GLU A 50 -1.41 13.56 12.37
C GLU A 50 -0.71 12.22 12.17
N TYR A 51 -0.89 11.62 10.99
CA TYR A 51 -0.36 10.28 10.68
C TYR A 51 1.10 10.31 10.19
N GLY A 52 1.50 11.34 9.45
CA GLY A 52 2.87 11.47 8.95
C GLY A 52 3.90 11.94 10.00
N CYS A 53 3.43 12.47 11.14
CA CYS A 53 4.30 12.94 12.21
C CYS A 53 4.25 12.07 13.48
N LEU A 54 3.79 10.82 13.37
CA LEU A 54 3.81 9.88 14.48
C LEU A 54 5.26 9.59 14.90
N GLY A 55 5.56 9.80 16.20
CA GLY A 55 6.90 9.61 16.73
C GLY A 55 7.91 10.71 16.40
N VAL A 56 7.48 11.77 15.68
CA VAL A 56 8.34 12.91 15.35
C VAL A 56 8.40 13.90 16.54
N PRO A 57 9.59 14.42 16.94
CA PRO A 57 9.72 15.42 18.00
C PRO A 57 8.88 16.68 17.73
N ALA A 58 8.39 17.31 18.79
CA ALA A 58 7.46 18.45 18.70
C ALA A 58 8.01 19.63 17.89
N TRP A 59 9.32 19.88 17.92
CA TRP A 59 9.96 20.95 17.15
C TRP A 59 9.99 20.65 15.64
N GLU A 60 10.23 19.39 15.25
CA GLU A 60 10.18 18.96 13.86
C GLU A 60 8.75 19.01 13.32
N ARG A 61 7.77 18.54 14.13
CA ARG A 61 6.36 18.66 13.80
C ARG A 61 5.96 20.11 13.54
N ARG A 62 6.43 21.05 14.35
CA ARG A 62 6.20 22.48 14.13
C ARG A 62 6.82 22.97 12.83
N PHE A 63 8.05 22.58 12.54
CA PHE A 63 8.72 22.91 11.29
C PHE A 63 7.97 22.38 10.08
N LEU A 64 7.56 21.11 10.10
CA LEU A 64 6.73 20.49 9.06
C LEU A 64 5.38 21.22 8.92
N GLN A 65 4.81 21.65 10.02
CA GLN A 65 3.55 22.39 10.04
C GLN A 65 3.63 23.69 9.22
N TYR A 66 4.71 24.44 9.34
CA TYR A 66 4.91 25.67 8.56
C TYR A 66 5.39 25.41 7.13
N GLY A 67 6.22 24.38 6.96
CA GLY A 67 6.77 23.99 5.65
C GLY A 67 5.84 23.17 4.77
N PHE A 68 4.72 22.67 5.30
CA PHE A 68 3.82 21.75 4.62
C PHE A 68 3.36 22.24 3.23
N PRO A 69 2.90 23.50 3.05
CA PRO A 69 2.47 23.96 1.74
C PRO A 69 3.61 23.98 0.69
N LEU A 70 4.83 24.28 1.14
CA LEU A 70 6.00 24.29 0.27
C LEU A 70 6.42 22.85 -0.09
N ALA A 71 6.41 21.94 0.89
CA ALA A 71 6.70 20.53 0.68
C ALA A 71 5.69 19.91 -0.29
N MET A 72 4.39 20.16 -0.13
CA MET A 72 3.36 19.65 -1.04
C MET A 72 3.53 20.18 -2.46
N ARG A 73 3.84 21.46 -2.64
CA ARG A 73 4.15 22.02 -3.97
C ARG A 73 5.36 21.38 -4.64
N ALA A 74 6.38 21.05 -3.86
CA ALA A 74 7.55 20.35 -4.35
C ALA A 74 7.19 18.91 -4.77
N ILE A 75 6.42 18.20 -3.96
CA ILE A 75 5.91 16.86 -4.25
C ILE A 75 5.03 16.88 -5.50
N ASP A 76 4.07 17.79 -5.58
CA ASP A 76 3.20 17.95 -6.75
C ASP A 76 4.01 18.13 -8.04
N ARG A 77 5.08 18.95 -7.97
CA ARG A 77 5.93 19.22 -9.13
C ARG A 77 6.80 18.02 -9.51
N VAL A 78 7.39 17.34 -8.52
CA VAL A 78 8.28 16.19 -8.75
C VAL A 78 7.50 14.98 -9.26
N LEU A 79 6.31 14.74 -8.71
CA LEU A 79 5.47 13.59 -9.07
C LEU A 79 4.47 13.92 -10.20
N GLY A 80 4.39 15.15 -10.66
CA GLY A 80 3.45 15.57 -11.70
C GLY A 80 1.98 15.41 -11.28
N ILE A 81 1.65 15.67 -9.99
CA ILE A 81 0.33 15.43 -9.43
C ILE A 81 -0.67 16.45 -9.96
N THR A 82 -1.63 15.97 -10.73
CA THR A 82 -2.80 16.72 -11.24
C THR A 82 -4.05 15.87 -11.05
N ALA A 83 -5.24 16.46 -11.24
CA ALA A 83 -6.48 15.68 -11.21
C ALA A 83 -6.48 14.59 -12.28
N ALA A 84 -6.02 14.90 -13.49
CA ALA A 84 -5.96 13.95 -14.60
C ALA A 84 -5.00 12.79 -14.33
N THR A 85 -3.79 13.07 -13.79
CA THR A 85 -2.84 12.02 -13.44
C THR A 85 -3.31 11.19 -12.25
N ALA A 86 -4.09 11.75 -11.33
CA ALA A 86 -4.69 11.01 -10.23
C ALA A 86 -5.83 10.09 -10.70
N GLU A 87 -6.66 10.53 -11.64
CA GLU A 87 -7.69 9.68 -12.27
C GLU A 87 -7.03 8.52 -13.03
N GLN A 88 -6.00 8.79 -13.84
CA GLN A 88 -5.24 7.75 -14.52
C GLN A 88 -4.62 6.77 -13.53
N ALA A 89 -4.06 7.25 -12.42
CA ALA A 89 -3.51 6.39 -11.37
C ALA A 89 -4.57 5.47 -10.74
N MET A 90 -5.80 5.94 -10.56
CA MET A 90 -6.90 5.08 -10.09
C MET A 90 -7.22 3.97 -11.08
N ASP A 91 -7.24 4.28 -12.38
CA ASP A 91 -7.49 3.28 -13.42
C ASP A 91 -6.35 2.27 -13.54
N ASP A 92 -5.10 2.70 -13.44
CA ASP A 92 -3.92 1.83 -13.45
C ASP A 92 -3.90 0.89 -12.22
N VAL A 93 -4.28 1.40 -11.03
CA VAL A 93 -4.45 0.59 -9.82
C VAL A 93 -5.56 -0.44 -10.02
N ARG A 94 -6.72 -0.04 -10.56
CA ARG A 94 -7.82 -0.98 -10.86
C ARG A 94 -7.37 -2.08 -11.82
N ALA A 95 -6.64 -1.73 -12.88
CA ALA A 95 -6.12 -2.70 -13.84
C ALA A 95 -5.18 -3.71 -13.17
N THR A 96 -4.29 -3.26 -12.28
CA THR A 96 -3.43 -4.17 -11.50
C THR A 96 -4.27 -5.09 -10.60
N PHE A 97 -5.32 -4.56 -9.97
CA PHE A 97 -6.23 -5.38 -9.15
C PHE A 97 -7.03 -6.36 -10.01
N ASP A 98 -7.42 -6.00 -11.26
CA ASP A 98 -8.06 -6.93 -12.21
C ASP A 98 -7.14 -8.12 -12.52
N ASP A 99 -5.86 -7.86 -12.82
CA ASP A 99 -4.87 -8.91 -13.08
C ASP A 99 -4.72 -9.86 -11.87
N ILE A 100 -4.76 -9.34 -10.64
CA ILE A 100 -4.67 -10.14 -9.42
C ILE A 100 -5.97 -10.89 -9.11
N ASP A 101 -7.13 -10.27 -9.33
CA ASP A 101 -8.44 -10.93 -9.20
C ASP A 101 -8.52 -12.13 -10.14
N ASP A 102 -8.06 -11.97 -11.39
CA ASP A 102 -8.00 -13.04 -12.38
C ASP A 102 -7.07 -14.17 -11.95
N ARG A 103 -5.93 -13.82 -11.36
CA ARG A 103 -4.96 -14.79 -10.85
C ARG A 103 -5.50 -15.62 -9.67
N LEU A 104 -6.32 -15.00 -8.82
CA LEU A 104 -6.93 -15.65 -7.65
C LEU A 104 -8.22 -16.40 -7.97
N ARG A 105 -8.72 -16.34 -9.20
CA ARG A 105 -10.02 -16.93 -9.62
C ARG A 105 -10.07 -18.45 -9.45
N ASP A 106 -8.93 -19.14 -9.53
CA ASP A 106 -8.84 -20.58 -9.32
C ASP A 106 -8.90 -21.02 -7.84
N GLY A 107 -8.99 -20.05 -6.92
CA GLY A 107 -9.09 -20.30 -5.48
C GLY A 107 -7.76 -20.57 -4.79
N ARG A 108 -6.62 -20.29 -5.46
CA ARG A 108 -5.30 -20.42 -4.83
C ARG A 108 -5.17 -19.52 -3.60
N PRO A 109 -4.48 -19.99 -2.53
CA PRO A 109 -4.32 -19.20 -1.30
C PRO A 109 -3.29 -18.06 -1.44
N TYR A 110 -2.32 -18.16 -2.37
CA TYR A 110 -1.28 -17.16 -2.60
C TYR A 110 -1.06 -16.93 -4.09
N LEU A 111 -0.45 -15.80 -4.46
CA LEU A 111 -0.29 -15.39 -5.86
C LEU A 111 0.49 -16.39 -6.73
N CYS A 112 1.43 -17.12 -6.13
CA CYS A 112 2.25 -18.11 -6.84
C CYS A 112 2.00 -19.55 -6.34
N GLY A 113 0.77 -19.88 -5.93
CA GLY A 113 0.38 -21.24 -5.57
C GLY A 113 -0.10 -21.41 -4.13
N ASP A 114 0.51 -22.36 -3.39
CA ASP A 114 0.02 -22.84 -2.10
C ASP A 114 0.79 -22.28 -0.89
N ARG A 115 1.78 -21.42 -1.11
CA ARG A 115 2.60 -20.83 -0.05
C ARG A 115 2.83 -19.34 -0.26
N PHE A 116 3.04 -18.60 0.85
CA PHE A 116 3.43 -17.20 0.87
C PHE A 116 4.79 -16.99 0.19
N THR A 117 4.86 -16.01 -0.71
CA THR A 117 6.07 -15.67 -1.47
C THR A 117 6.34 -14.16 -1.47
N ALA A 118 7.47 -13.75 -2.06
CA ALA A 118 7.82 -12.35 -2.23
C ALA A 118 6.79 -11.60 -3.08
N ALA A 119 6.12 -12.26 -4.03
CA ALA A 119 5.03 -11.62 -4.81
C ALA A 119 3.86 -11.19 -3.93
N ASP A 120 3.43 -12.03 -2.96
CA ASP A 120 2.37 -11.68 -2.01
C ASP A 120 2.77 -10.53 -1.10
N LEU A 121 4.03 -10.57 -0.63
CA LEU A 121 4.61 -9.51 0.21
C LEU A 121 4.63 -8.17 -0.52
N THR A 122 5.18 -8.15 -1.75
CA THR A 122 5.36 -6.94 -2.55
C THR A 122 4.00 -6.35 -2.94
N PHE A 123 3.08 -7.19 -3.46
CA PHE A 123 1.73 -6.74 -3.76
C PHE A 123 1.05 -6.10 -2.55
N SER A 124 1.03 -6.80 -1.42
CA SER A 124 0.35 -6.31 -0.22
C SER A 124 0.98 -5.04 0.33
N ALA A 125 2.33 -4.96 0.32
CA ALA A 125 3.06 -3.78 0.78
C ALA A 125 2.78 -2.55 -0.07
N LEU A 126 2.77 -2.68 -1.40
CA LEU A 126 2.51 -1.57 -2.32
C LEU A 126 1.01 -1.20 -2.36
N ALA A 127 0.12 -2.18 -2.27
CA ALA A 127 -1.32 -1.94 -2.18
C ALA A 127 -1.73 -1.24 -0.86
N ALA A 128 -0.88 -1.22 0.16
CA ALA A 128 -1.18 -0.52 1.42
C ALA A 128 -1.49 0.96 1.24
N ALA A 129 -0.91 1.62 0.24
CA ALA A 129 -1.17 3.02 -0.07
C ALA A 129 -2.63 3.29 -0.45
N VAL A 130 -3.30 2.31 -1.05
CA VAL A 130 -4.69 2.40 -1.53
C VAL A 130 -5.67 1.56 -0.70
N LEU A 131 -5.19 0.64 0.14
CA LEU A 131 -6.01 -0.19 1.01
C LEU A 131 -6.05 0.30 2.46
N VAL A 132 -5.05 1.08 2.89
CA VAL A 132 -4.86 1.57 4.26
C VAL A 132 -5.15 0.50 5.33
N PRO A 133 -4.43 -0.65 5.33
CA PRO A 133 -4.72 -1.78 6.19
C PRO A 133 -4.62 -1.39 7.68
N PRO A 134 -5.58 -1.79 8.52
CA PRO A 134 -5.53 -1.51 9.96
C PRO A 134 -4.29 -2.09 10.64
N GLU A 135 -3.80 -3.24 10.13
CA GLU A 135 -2.64 -3.96 10.67
C GLU A 135 -1.31 -3.47 10.08
N TYR A 136 -1.23 -2.27 9.51
CA TYR A 136 -0.02 -1.75 8.84
C TYR A 136 1.19 -1.64 9.77
N GLY A 137 0.97 -1.51 11.10
CA GLY A 137 2.02 -1.45 12.13
C GLY A 137 2.29 -0.04 12.65
N VAL A 138 1.88 0.97 11.90
CA VAL A 138 1.63 2.33 12.40
C VAL A 138 0.19 2.69 12.07
N PRO A 139 -0.48 3.51 12.87
CA PRO A 139 -1.83 3.97 12.55
C PRO A 139 -1.89 4.64 11.18
N LEU A 140 -2.91 4.28 10.41
CA LEU A 140 -3.24 4.90 9.12
C LEU A 140 -4.67 5.45 9.19
N PRO A 141 -4.98 6.56 8.46
CA PRO A 141 -6.33 7.09 8.42
C PRO A 141 -7.27 6.06 7.79
N GLN A 142 -8.34 5.69 8.49
CA GLN A 142 -9.30 4.73 8.00
C GLN A 142 -10.38 5.40 7.11
N PRO A 143 -11.14 4.64 6.29
CA PRO A 143 -12.09 5.21 5.34
C PRO A 143 -13.02 6.30 5.90
N PRO A 144 -13.56 6.22 7.13
CA PRO A 144 -14.40 7.29 7.68
C PRO A 144 -13.68 8.64 7.90
N GLU A 145 -12.36 8.64 7.99
CA GLU A 145 -11.53 9.84 8.21
C GLU A 145 -11.07 10.47 6.89
N LEU A 146 -11.11 9.68 5.80
CA LEU A 146 -10.66 10.11 4.47
C LEU A 146 -11.69 11.02 3.79
N PRO A 147 -11.27 11.83 2.80
CA PRO A 147 -12.21 12.50 1.89
C PRO A 147 -13.17 11.48 1.26
N PRO A 148 -14.46 11.84 1.03
CA PRO A 148 -15.47 10.87 0.56
C PRO A 148 -15.08 10.10 -0.69
N ALA A 149 -14.47 10.75 -1.68
CA ALA A 149 -14.01 10.09 -2.91
C ALA A 149 -12.89 9.06 -2.63
N ALA A 150 -11.95 9.40 -1.74
CA ALA A 150 -10.89 8.49 -1.33
C ALA A 150 -11.44 7.30 -0.52
N ALA A 151 -12.37 7.56 0.40
CA ALA A 151 -13.04 6.50 1.16
C ALA A 151 -13.79 5.53 0.24
N CYS A 152 -14.47 6.05 -0.79
CA CYS A 152 -15.18 5.23 -1.77
C CYS A 152 -14.19 4.31 -2.52
N PHE A 153 -13.08 4.86 -3.02
CA PHE A 153 -12.07 4.09 -3.74
C PHE A 153 -11.41 3.02 -2.87
N VAL A 154 -11.04 3.37 -1.63
CA VAL A 154 -10.49 2.39 -0.67
C VAL A 154 -11.47 1.25 -0.42
N ASN A 155 -12.76 1.55 -0.20
CA ASN A 155 -13.77 0.53 0.05
C ASN A 155 -14.01 -0.34 -1.20
N GLU A 156 -14.09 0.26 -2.39
CA GLU A 156 -14.16 -0.46 -3.67
C GLU A 156 -13.05 -1.52 -3.76
N LEU A 157 -11.79 -1.10 -3.54
CA LEU A 157 -10.65 -2.01 -3.63
C LEU A 157 -10.63 -3.08 -2.53
N ARG A 158 -11.06 -2.75 -1.29
CA ARG A 158 -11.13 -3.71 -0.18
C ARG A 158 -12.13 -4.84 -0.41
N GLU A 159 -13.22 -4.59 -1.14
CA GLU A 159 -14.26 -5.57 -1.45
C GLU A 159 -13.83 -6.56 -2.55
N ARG A 160 -12.77 -6.26 -3.29
CA ARG A 160 -12.26 -7.10 -4.37
C ARG A 160 -11.46 -8.30 -3.82
N PRO A 161 -11.38 -9.44 -4.53
CA PRO A 161 -10.53 -10.57 -4.17
C PRO A 161 -9.07 -10.17 -3.91
N ALA A 162 -8.48 -9.33 -4.77
CA ALA A 162 -7.13 -8.80 -4.62
C ALA A 162 -6.96 -7.99 -3.32
N GLY A 163 -7.93 -7.13 -3.00
CA GLY A 163 -7.93 -6.35 -1.77
C GLY A 163 -8.08 -7.22 -0.52
N ALA A 164 -9.02 -8.17 -0.56
CA ALA A 164 -9.21 -9.15 0.51
C ALA A 164 -7.94 -9.99 0.74
N HIS A 165 -7.26 -10.39 -0.34
CA HIS A 165 -5.98 -11.11 -0.29
C HIS A 165 -4.90 -10.26 0.40
N ALA A 166 -4.66 -9.03 -0.04
CA ALA A 166 -3.65 -8.16 0.56
C ALA A 166 -3.93 -7.91 2.06
N LEU A 167 -5.18 -7.63 2.44
CA LEU A 167 -5.57 -7.45 3.84
C LEU A 167 -5.40 -8.73 4.66
N ARG A 168 -5.61 -9.92 4.07
CA ARG A 168 -5.33 -11.21 4.71
C ARG A 168 -3.83 -11.37 4.98
N MET A 169 -2.95 -10.99 4.04
CA MET A 169 -1.49 -11.02 4.27
C MET A 169 -1.08 -10.17 5.47
N TYR A 170 -1.69 -9.02 5.65
CA TYR A 170 -1.44 -8.18 6.83
C TYR A 170 -1.88 -8.84 8.14
N ARG A 171 -3.00 -9.54 8.16
CA ARG A 171 -3.52 -10.21 9.36
C ARG A 171 -2.79 -11.50 9.72
N GLU A 172 -2.43 -12.30 8.72
CA GLU A 172 -1.98 -13.68 8.91
C GLU A 172 -0.47 -13.83 8.81
N GLU A 173 0.17 -13.14 7.85
CA GLU A 173 1.59 -13.34 7.54
C GLU A 173 2.50 -12.30 8.20
N ARG A 174 1.97 -11.15 8.58
CA ARG A 174 2.74 -10.14 9.27
C ARG A 174 2.92 -10.51 10.74
N ARG A 175 4.02 -11.15 11.07
CA ARG A 175 4.45 -11.39 12.45
C ARG A 175 5.04 -10.10 13.03
N LEU A 176 4.22 -9.26 13.63
CA LEU A 176 4.74 -8.17 14.47
C LEU A 176 5.40 -8.81 15.70
N PRO A 177 6.68 -8.50 16.01
CA PRO A 177 7.20 -8.78 17.33
C PRO A 177 6.27 -8.07 18.33
N ALA A 178 5.82 -8.77 19.36
CA ALA A 178 5.05 -8.15 20.43
C ALA A 178 5.82 -6.91 20.88
N LEU A 179 5.27 -5.72 20.63
CA LEU A 179 5.81 -4.48 21.19
C LEU A 179 5.77 -4.69 22.70
N ALA A 180 6.94 -4.84 23.30
CA ALA A 180 7.06 -4.87 24.74
C ALA A 180 6.38 -3.59 25.22
N THR A 181 5.27 -3.75 25.91
CA THR A 181 4.54 -2.65 26.55
C THR A 181 5.55 -2.04 27.52
N ALA A 182 6.15 -0.92 27.11
CA ALA A 182 6.97 -0.13 28.02
C ALA A 182 6.03 0.37 29.12
N ALA A 183 6.18 -0.25 30.30
CA ALA A 183 5.52 0.17 31.53
C ALA A 183 6.12 1.48 32.02
#